data_cecd4bf033e0423a260ac4ce85023d73
#
_entry.id   cecd4bf033e0423a260ac4ce85023d73
#
_cell.length_a   1.000
_cell.length_b   1.000
_cell.length_c   1.000
_cell.angle_alpha   90.00
_cell.angle_beta   90.00
_cell.angle_gamma   90.00
#
_symmetry.space_group_name_H-M   'P 1'
#
loop_
_entity.id
_entity.type
_entity.pdbx_description
1 polymer ?
#
loop_
_entity_poly.entity_id
_entity_poly.type
_entity_poly.pdbx_seq_one_letter_code
_entity_poly.pdbx_strand_id
1 'polypeptide(L)'
;MKLIYRLGQKKKETSFDNDDLSFVKQENQEQHIIKIIAKKDIVLLNAIIEEPYEFKDGDQAFLNGYSAWTATKTVDNKYKEMNIYRKFTKLLYKFIPADTYGDYFFHKYKRGCIHGYDVFFVKGNSPLYILSNNYKNAYLIIELDKKKKLVRLTSDVEYTHLKAGEEFTLFDYVKFDSYEKGEEYFNKKYPLLNKEKILGYTSWYNYYQNINEEIILRDLDALDSRFQLFQIDDGYETYVGDWLDVDPKKFPNGLEPIVKKIHEKGLKAGLWLAPFVAEAESKLFKTRPELFKKDKHGKPLRTGVGWSGQYSLDIEKEEAVKYIKICLKHYLDMGFDFFKLDFLYAINNGKNSCSRASISEKGYQLLRDILGDKLILGCGAIPSSSIHHFDYIRVGMDLTLDYEGGFYDKIKPCYEYPSTRNTLQNTIYRSFMSQRLFGNDPDVFLLRDDNTSLSLEQRRSVTTINALFGDLLMCSDNIATYNEEQKKILENCLDIFRNATNKKYVLDNDVVHIQYELKGQKHNFDFVVKEGLLFSKE
;
A
#
# COMPACT_ATOMS: atom_id res chain seq x y z
N MET A 1 20.99 -18.60 13.11
CA MET A 1 19.92 -18.69 12.09
C MET A 1 19.26 -20.05 12.18
N LYS A 2 17.96 -20.14 11.86
CA LYS A 2 17.17 -21.36 11.89
C LYS A 2 16.31 -21.41 10.62
N LEU A 3 16.40 -22.51 9.85
CA LEU A 3 15.57 -22.76 8.68
C LEU A 3 14.62 -23.92 8.93
N ILE A 4 13.35 -23.76 8.62
CA ILE A 4 12.32 -24.78 8.71
C ILE A 4 11.80 -25.06 7.30
N TYR A 5 11.81 -26.34 6.90
CA TYR A 5 11.38 -26.80 5.58
C TYR A 5 10.70 -28.17 5.62
N ARG A 6 10.10 -28.59 4.53
CA ARG A 6 9.61 -29.97 4.32
C ARG A 6 10.43 -30.67 3.25
N LEU A 7 10.68 -31.95 3.50
CA LEU A 7 11.12 -32.92 2.51
C LEU A 7 10.01 -33.98 2.37
N GLY A 8 9.25 -33.93 1.28
CA GLY A 8 8.00 -34.66 1.16
C GLY A 8 7.01 -34.27 2.26
N GLN A 9 6.53 -35.24 3.06
CA GLN A 9 5.62 -34.99 4.19
C GLN A 9 6.34 -34.63 5.51
N LYS A 10 7.68 -34.80 5.58
CA LYS A 10 8.43 -34.63 6.83
C LYS A 10 8.87 -33.17 6.99
N LYS A 11 8.47 -32.56 8.10
CA LYS A 11 8.98 -31.26 8.55
C LYS A 11 10.36 -31.44 9.16
N LYS A 12 11.32 -30.65 8.72
CA LYS A 12 12.72 -30.63 9.17
C LYS A 12 13.12 -29.23 9.59
N GLU A 13 14.18 -29.15 10.39
CA GLU A 13 14.80 -27.93 10.86
C GLU A 13 16.32 -28.07 10.77
N THR A 14 17.00 -27.00 10.31
CA THR A 14 18.46 -26.96 10.25
C THR A 14 19.00 -25.54 10.44
N SER A 15 20.25 -25.48 10.88
CA SER A 15 21.04 -24.24 10.94
C SER A 15 22.34 -24.35 10.13
N PHE A 16 22.58 -25.51 9.53
CA PHE A 16 23.82 -25.88 8.84
C PHE A 16 23.51 -26.70 7.59
N ASP A 17 24.54 -26.84 6.76
CA ASP A 17 24.55 -27.74 5.59
C ASP A 17 24.16 -29.17 5.98
N ASN A 18 23.42 -29.85 5.10
CA ASN A 18 23.05 -31.23 5.26
C ASN A 18 22.84 -31.91 3.88
N ASP A 19 22.30 -33.15 3.89
CA ASP A 19 22.04 -33.92 2.68
C ASP A 19 20.90 -33.36 1.81
N ASP A 20 20.10 -32.41 2.34
CA ASP A 20 18.94 -31.86 1.65
C ASP A 20 19.22 -30.50 1.02
N LEU A 21 20.14 -29.70 1.62
CA LEU A 21 20.49 -28.35 1.19
C LEU A 21 21.87 -27.89 1.72
N SER A 22 22.43 -26.85 1.08
CA SER A 22 23.60 -26.13 1.56
C SER A 22 23.34 -24.64 1.67
N PHE A 23 24.07 -23.95 2.54
CA PHE A 23 24.02 -22.50 2.74
C PHE A 23 25.20 -21.83 2.05
N VAL A 24 24.93 -20.67 1.45
CA VAL A 24 25.95 -19.74 0.96
C VAL A 24 25.76 -18.43 1.73
N LYS A 25 26.79 -18.02 2.47
CA LYS A 25 26.77 -16.80 3.27
C LYS A 25 27.80 -15.82 2.77
N GLN A 26 27.39 -14.56 2.62
CA GLN A 26 28.26 -13.43 2.35
C GLN A 26 27.89 -12.35 3.36
N GLU A 27 28.77 -12.12 4.32
CA GLU A 27 28.52 -11.20 5.44
C GLU A 27 29.71 -10.28 5.59
N ASN A 28 29.44 -9.00 5.77
CA ASN A 28 30.38 -7.99 6.24
C ASN A 28 29.77 -7.25 7.44
N GLN A 29 30.36 -6.15 7.88
CA GLN A 29 29.86 -5.41 9.05
C GLN A 29 28.42 -4.90 8.88
N GLU A 30 27.98 -4.60 7.66
CA GLU A 30 26.73 -3.91 7.39
C GLU A 30 25.79 -4.76 6.53
N GLN A 31 26.30 -5.54 5.56
CA GLN A 31 25.49 -6.32 4.62
C GLN A 31 25.51 -7.81 4.96
N HIS A 32 24.34 -8.42 4.93
CA HIS A 32 24.11 -9.81 5.23
C HIS A 32 23.33 -10.48 4.11
N ILE A 33 23.97 -11.38 3.37
CA ILE A 33 23.35 -12.17 2.33
C ILE A 33 23.44 -13.65 2.71
N ILE A 34 22.28 -14.33 2.78
CA ILE A 34 22.20 -15.74 3.10
C ILE A 34 21.32 -16.40 2.04
N LYS A 35 21.91 -17.32 1.29
CA LYS A 35 21.24 -18.12 0.27
C LYS A 35 21.28 -19.59 0.63
N ILE A 36 20.40 -20.35 0.05
CA ILE A 36 20.42 -21.82 0.07
C ILE A 36 20.46 -22.37 -1.35
N ILE A 37 21.08 -23.52 -1.50
CA ILE A 37 21.00 -24.36 -2.68
C ILE A 37 20.33 -25.66 -2.26
N ALA A 38 19.18 -25.96 -2.83
CA ALA A 38 18.45 -27.20 -2.58
C ALA A 38 19.19 -28.36 -3.24
N LYS A 39 19.50 -29.43 -2.51
CA LYS A 39 20.06 -30.70 -3.05
C LYS A 39 18.97 -31.70 -3.37
N LYS A 40 17.77 -31.48 -2.83
CA LYS A 40 16.55 -32.28 -3.04
C LYS A 40 15.35 -31.33 -3.19
N ASP A 41 14.25 -31.82 -3.71
CA ASP A 41 13.00 -31.08 -3.77
C ASP A 41 12.49 -30.80 -2.36
N ILE A 42 12.42 -29.52 -1.97
CA ILE A 42 12.01 -29.06 -0.65
C ILE A 42 10.96 -27.96 -0.73
N VAL A 43 10.20 -27.79 0.35
CA VAL A 43 9.28 -26.66 0.52
C VAL A 43 9.69 -25.86 1.74
N LEU A 44 10.03 -24.60 1.55
CA LEU A 44 10.38 -23.69 2.65
C LEU A 44 9.15 -23.35 3.47
N LEU A 45 9.31 -23.25 4.79
CA LEU A 45 8.22 -22.90 5.70
C LEU A 45 8.54 -21.66 6.52
N ASN A 46 9.80 -21.49 6.96
CA ASN A 46 10.22 -20.33 7.74
C ASN A 46 11.75 -20.24 7.82
N ALA A 47 12.29 -19.03 7.83
CA ALA A 47 13.71 -18.77 8.08
C ALA A 47 13.85 -17.62 9.08
N ILE A 48 14.62 -17.83 10.16
CA ILE A 48 14.68 -16.92 11.32
C ILE A 48 16.13 -16.66 11.72
N ILE A 49 16.44 -15.40 11.99
CA ILE A 49 17.65 -14.94 12.69
C ILE A 49 17.20 -14.25 13.96
N GLU A 50 17.85 -14.52 15.08
CA GLU A 50 17.63 -13.83 16.36
C GLU A 50 18.97 -13.29 16.86
N GLU A 51 18.96 -12.02 17.29
CA GLU A 51 20.13 -11.32 17.81
C GLU A 51 19.75 -10.54 19.09
N PRO A 52 20.67 -10.42 20.06
CA PRO A 52 20.45 -9.59 21.24
C PRO A 52 20.19 -8.12 20.84
N TYR A 53 19.13 -7.55 21.37
CA TYR A 53 18.80 -6.14 21.19
C TYR A 53 17.85 -5.67 22.29
N GLU A 54 18.17 -4.57 22.94
CA GLU A 54 17.33 -3.97 23.99
C GLU A 54 16.72 -2.66 23.52
N PHE A 55 15.40 -2.64 23.39
CA PHE A 55 14.61 -1.44 23.12
C PHE A 55 14.39 -0.70 24.44
N LYS A 56 15.10 0.41 24.65
CA LYS A 56 15.19 1.14 25.92
C LYS A 56 14.15 2.26 26.05
N ASP A 57 14.00 2.77 27.26
CA ASP A 57 13.23 4.00 27.48
C ASP A 57 13.90 5.17 26.74
N GLY A 58 13.09 6.01 26.10
CA GLY A 58 13.56 7.11 25.24
C GLY A 58 13.81 6.71 23.78
N ASP A 59 13.81 5.41 23.47
CA ASP A 59 13.87 4.93 22.08
C ASP A 59 12.52 5.05 21.39
N GLN A 60 12.55 5.37 20.08
CA GLN A 60 11.40 5.38 19.19
C GLN A 60 11.65 4.46 18.00
N ALA A 61 10.81 3.45 17.84
CA ALA A 61 10.86 2.51 16.72
C ALA A 61 9.89 2.90 15.61
N PHE A 62 10.38 2.95 14.38
CA PHE A 62 9.58 3.08 13.18
C PHE A 62 9.16 1.70 12.69
N LEU A 63 7.85 1.50 12.57
CA LEU A 63 7.22 0.26 12.14
C LEU A 63 6.55 0.50 10.77
N ASN A 64 7.16 0.00 9.69
CA ASN A 64 6.54 0.04 8.37
C ASN A 64 5.50 -1.09 8.25
N GLY A 65 4.28 -0.76 7.82
CA GLY A 65 3.22 -1.75 7.62
C GLY A 65 3.46 -2.65 6.41
N TYR A 66 2.85 -3.84 6.40
CA TYR A 66 3.00 -4.85 5.36
C TYR A 66 2.53 -4.37 3.97
N SER A 67 1.33 -3.85 3.88
CA SER A 67 0.75 -3.33 2.64
C SER A 67 0.58 -1.80 2.71
N ALA A 68 0.25 -1.17 1.60
CA ALA A 68 -0.11 0.24 1.59
C ALA A 68 -1.27 0.56 2.54
N TRP A 69 -2.20 -0.37 2.73
CA TRP A 69 -3.38 -0.21 3.61
C TRP A 69 -3.14 -0.62 5.06
N THR A 70 -1.95 -1.02 5.45
CA THR A 70 -1.62 -1.30 6.85
C THR A 70 -0.92 -0.12 7.51
N ALA A 71 -1.03 -0.02 8.84
CA ALA A 71 -0.51 1.11 9.56
C ALA A 71 1.01 1.18 9.53
N THR A 72 1.52 2.38 9.24
CA THR A 72 2.91 2.76 9.46
C THR A 72 2.94 3.79 10.57
N LYS A 73 3.83 3.63 11.54
CA LYS A 73 3.86 4.46 12.75
C LYS A 73 5.21 4.46 13.42
N THR A 74 5.44 5.49 14.23
CA THR A 74 6.54 5.51 15.19
C THR A 74 5.98 5.23 16.59
N VAL A 75 6.66 4.40 17.36
CA VAL A 75 6.21 3.96 18.69
C VAL A 75 7.34 3.98 19.71
N ASP A 76 7.00 4.25 20.95
CA ASP A 76 7.90 4.18 22.09
C ASP A 76 7.93 2.79 22.75
N ASN A 77 8.74 2.64 23.80
CA ASN A 77 8.85 1.39 24.55
C ASN A 77 7.55 1.00 25.30
N LYS A 78 6.66 1.94 25.59
CA LYS A 78 5.38 1.70 26.29
C LYS A 78 4.31 1.15 25.36
N TYR A 79 4.47 1.35 24.05
CA TYR A 79 3.52 0.90 23.04
C TYR A 79 3.28 -0.61 23.11
N LYS A 80 2.04 -1.02 22.98
CA LYS A 80 1.62 -2.43 22.94
C LYS A 80 0.86 -2.67 21.66
N GLU A 81 1.41 -3.53 20.82
CA GLU A 81 0.75 -3.93 19.60
C GLU A 81 -0.59 -4.60 19.89
N MET A 82 -1.62 -4.16 19.18
CA MET A 82 -2.98 -4.64 19.39
C MET A 82 -3.22 -5.88 18.52
N ASN A 83 -3.45 -7.02 19.16
CA ASN A 83 -3.93 -8.20 18.45
C ASN A 83 -5.46 -8.11 18.31
N ILE A 84 -5.94 -7.57 17.20
CA ILE A 84 -7.37 -7.46 16.89
C ILE A 84 -8.04 -8.82 16.63
N TYR A 85 -7.26 -9.88 16.45
CA TYR A 85 -7.75 -11.24 16.13
C TYR A 85 -7.78 -12.22 17.31
N ARG A 86 -7.71 -11.75 18.55
CA ARG A 86 -8.08 -12.60 19.68
C ARG A 86 -9.57 -12.97 19.57
N LYS A 87 -9.94 -14.20 20.01
CA LYS A 87 -11.31 -14.75 19.89
C LYS A 87 -12.43 -13.74 20.27
N PHE A 88 -12.21 -12.92 21.29
CA PHE A 88 -13.16 -11.89 21.73
C PHE A 88 -13.16 -10.66 20.81
N THR A 89 -11.99 -10.25 20.34
CA THR A 89 -11.84 -9.11 19.43
C THR A 89 -12.38 -9.46 18.04
N LYS A 90 -12.22 -10.72 17.56
CA LYS A 90 -12.87 -11.21 16.34
C LYS A 90 -14.39 -11.05 16.36
N LEU A 91 -15.03 -11.20 17.52
CA LEU A 91 -16.48 -11.00 17.63
C LEU A 91 -16.87 -9.52 17.49
N LEU A 92 -16.07 -8.60 18.07
CA LEU A 92 -16.31 -7.15 18.03
C LEU A 92 -15.92 -6.54 16.67
N TYR A 93 -14.87 -7.04 16.03
CA TYR A 93 -14.34 -6.57 14.75
C TYR A 93 -14.62 -7.56 13.60
N LYS A 94 -15.72 -8.31 13.68
CA LYS A 94 -16.14 -9.34 12.71
C LYS A 94 -16.21 -8.82 11.26
N PHE A 95 -16.25 -7.52 11.07
CA PHE A 95 -16.38 -6.85 9.78
C PHE A 95 -15.10 -6.13 9.33
N ILE A 96 -13.99 -6.22 10.07
CA ILE A 96 -12.74 -5.58 9.64
C ILE A 96 -12.06 -6.49 8.60
N PRO A 97 -11.90 -6.04 7.36
CA PRO A 97 -11.26 -6.82 6.30
C PRO A 97 -9.72 -6.89 6.42
N ALA A 98 -9.13 -6.38 7.51
CA ALA A 98 -7.67 -6.33 7.70
C ALA A 98 -6.96 -7.70 7.66
N ASP A 99 -7.71 -8.81 7.82
CA ASP A 99 -7.18 -10.16 7.62
C ASP A 99 -6.99 -10.53 6.13
N THR A 100 -7.40 -9.68 5.21
CA THR A 100 -7.23 -9.89 3.78
C THR A 100 -6.11 -9.02 3.19
N TYR A 101 -5.97 -7.76 3.61
CA TYR A 101 -4.93 -6.85 3.13
C TYR A 101 -3.74 -6.67 4.10
N GLY A 102 -3.94 -6.99 5.39
CA GLY A 102 -2.90 -6.98 6.41
C GLY A 102 -2.11 -8.29 6.47
N ASP A 103 -1.29 -8.41 7.47
CA ASP A 103 -0.43 -9.58 7.70
C ASP A 103 -1.03 -10.63 8.63
N TYR A 104 -2.20 -10.38 9.19
CA TYR A 104 -2.86 -11.24 10.18
C TYR A 104 -3.16 -12.65 9.69
N PHE A 105 -3.25 -12.86 8.39
CA PHE A 105 -3.51 -14.18 7.83
C PHE A 105 -2.26 -15.09 7.85
N PHE A 106 -1.05 -14.54 7.99
CA PHE A 106 0.20 -15.30 8.04
C PHE A 106 1.12 -14.97 9.23
N HIS A 107 1.13 -13.71 9.72
CA HIS A 107 1.93 -13.29 10.87
C HIS A 107 1.13 -13.39 12.17
N LYS A 108 1.69 -14.06 13.19
CA LYS A 108 1.05 -14.22 14.50
C LYS A 108 1.61 -13.21 15.48
N TYR A 109 0.82 -12.23 15.83
CA TYR A 109 1.14 -11.23 16.83
C TYR A 109 1.40 -11.84 18.20
N LYS A 110 2.48 -11.42 18.85
CA LYS A 110 2.91 -11.90 20.16
C LYS A 110 2.89 -10.77 21.18
N ARG A 111 2.45 -11.08 22.40
CA ARG A 111 2.41 -10.10 23.48
C ARG A 111 3.83 -9.66 23.86
N GLY A 112 4.09 -8.35 23.80
CA GLY A 112 5.38 -7.74 24.13
C GLY A 112 6.33 -7.65 22.95
N CYS A 113 5.91 -8.07 21.76
CA CYS A 113 6.60 -7.82 20.51
C CYS A 113 5.96 -6.65 19.77
N ILE A 114 6.76 -5.96 18.98
CA ILE A 114 6.36 -5.00 17.96
C ILE A 114 7.05 -5.38 16.66
N HIS A 115 6.45 -5.10 15.51
CA HIS A 115 7.04 -5.52 14.24
C HIS A 115 6.81 -4.53 13.10
N GLY A 116 7.64 -4.64 12.06
CA GLY A 116 7.53 -3.91 10.80
C GLY A 116 8.12 -4.73 9.65
N TYR A 117 8.00 -4.22 8.44
CA TYR A 117 8.37 -4.90 7.19
C TYR A 117 9.42 -4.11 6.41
N ASP A 118 10.47 -4.79 5.99
CA ASP A 118 11.48 -4.39 5.01
C ASP A 118 12.29 -3.13 5.36
N VAL A 119 11.67 -2.09 5.92
CA VAL A 119 12.33 -0.88 6.44
C VAL A 119 11.96 -0.71 7.90
N PHE A 120 12.95 -0.71 8.75
CA PHE A 120 12.77 -0.60 10.20
C PHE A 120 13.92 0.16 10.82
N PHE A 121 13.61 1.11 11.70
CA PHE A 121 14.67 1.79 12.44
C PHE A 121 14.23 2.17 13.84
N VAL A 122 15.21 2.32 14.71
CA VAL A 122 15.07 2.87 16.07
C VAL A 122 15.95 4.10 16.19
N LYS A 123 15.36 5.18 16.69
CA LYS A 123 16.07 6.41 17.10
C LYS A 123 16.11 6.49 18.62
N GLY A 124 17.18 7.04 19.19
CA GLY A 124 17.32 7.26 20.62
C GLY A 124 18.58 6.65 21.20
N ASN A 125 18.46 5.98 22.37
CA ASN A 125 19.58 5.47 23.14
C ASN A 125 20.20 4.17 22.58
N SER A 126 19.42 3.45 21.74
CA SER A 126 19.83 2.17 21.15
C SER A 126 19.55 2.18 19.64
N PRO A 127 20.23 3.04 18.85
CA PRO A 127 19.92 3.20 17.44
C PRO A 127 20.13 1.90 16.66
N LEU A 128 19.21 1.65 15.73
CA LEU A 128 19.22 0.50 14.85
C LEU A 128 18.57 0.89 13.53
N TYR A 129 19.15 0.49 12.42
CA TYR A 129 18.53 0.64 11.10
C TYR A 129 18.65 -0.66 10.33
N ILE A 130 17.54 -1.19 9.81
CA ILE A 130 17.51 -2.42 9.00
C ILE A 130 16.73 -2.12 7.73
N LEU A 131 17.33 -2.44 6.59
CA LEU A 131 16.72 -2.32 5.27
C LEU A 131 16.88 -3.62 4.50
N SER A 132 15.76 -4.21 4.07
CA SER A 132 15.73 -5.38 3.20
C SER A 132 16.13 -5.02 1.77
N ASN A 133 16.92 -5.87 1.14
CA ASN A 133 17.20 -5.85 -0.29
C ASN A 133 16.52 -7.03 -1.03
N ASN A 134 15.83 -7.89 -0.27
CA ASN A 134 15.31 -9.19 -0.74
C ASN A 134 13.84 -9.17 -1.18
N TYR A 135 13.25 -8.00 -1.34
CA TYR A 135 11.81 -7.81 -1.58
C TYR A 135 11.26 -8.51 -2.83
N LYS A 136 12.11 -9.02 -3.73
CA LYS A 136 11.72 -9.84 -4.90
C LYS A 136 11.57 -11.33 -4.57
N ASN A 137 12.26 -11.80 -3.52
CA ASN A 137 12.26 -13.21 -3.13
C ASN A 137 11.47 -13.46 -1.84
N ALA A 138 11.68 -12.63 -0.81
CA ALA A 138 10.99 -12.77 0.47
C ALA A 138 10.93 -11.43 1.19
N TYR A 139 9.77 -11.11 1.80
CA TYR A 139 9.68 -9.96 2.70
C TYR A 139 10.42 -10.23 3.99
N LEU A 140 11.01 -9.19 4.55
CA LEU A 140 11.69 -9.25 5.83
C LEU A 140 10.77 -8.73 6.94
N ILE A 141 10.34 -9.62 7.83
CA ILE A 141 9.59 -9.27 9.04
C ILE A 141 10.62 -9.00 10.14
N ILE A 142 10.62 -7.78 10.70
CA ILE A 142 11.53 -7.36 11.75
C ILE A 142 10.72 -7.18 13.02
N GLU A 143 10.95 -8.04 14.01
CA GLU A 143 10.20 -8.07 15.28
C GLU A 143 11.14 -7.74 16.44
N LEU A 144 10.79 -6.75 17.28
CA LEU A 144 11.43 -6.52 18.57
C LEU A 144 10.67 -7.25 19.68
N ASP A 145 11.30 -8.24 20.30
CA ASP A 145 10.78 -8.91 21.50
C ASP A 145 11.33 -8.18 22.74
N LYS A 146 10.51 -7.26 23.28
CA LYS A 146 10.87 -6.43 24.43
C LYS A 146 11.12 -7.23 25.70
N LYS A 147 10.53 -8.42 25.83
CA LYS A 147 10.71 -9.29 26.99
C LYS A 147 11.98 -10.09 26.92
N LYS A 148 12.30 -10.61 25.75
CA LYS A 148 13.50 -11.43 25.53
C LYS A 148 14.72 -10.59 25.22
N LYS A 149 14.55 -9.27 25.05
CA LYS A 149 15.61 -8.34 24.65
C LYS A 149 16.34 -8.82 23.39
N LEU A 150 15.58 -9.05 22.34
CA LEU A 150 16.12 -9.47 21.05
C LEU A 150 15.36 -8.82 19.86
N VAL A 151 16.07 -8.68 18.75
CA VAL A 151 15.50 -8.47 17.43
C VAL A 151 15.42 -9.80 16.71
N ARG A 152 14.27 -10.09 16.10
CA ARG A 152 14.05 -11.26 15.27
C ARG A 152 13.81 -10.83 13.84
N LEU A 153 14.58 -11.38 12.93
CA LEU A 153 14.42 -11.23 11.50
C LEU A 153 13.83 -12.52 10.96
N THR A 154 12.65 -12.42 10.36
CA THR A 154 11.97 -13.57 9.73
C THR A 154 11.84 -13.30 8.24
N SER A 155 12.38 -14.19 7.43
CA SER A 155 12.17 -14.18 6.00
C SER A 155 10.84 -14.87 5.67
N ASP A 156 9.95 -14.17 4.98
CA ASP A 156 8.63 -14.69 4.59
C ASP A 156 8.73 -15.62 3.37
N VAL A 157 9.21 -16.83 3.63
CA VAL A 157 9.46 -17.88 2.62
C VAL A 157 8.36 -18.95 2.57
N GLU A 158 7.26 -18.75 3.29
CA GLU A 158 6.23 -19.80 3.49
C GLU A 158 5.70 -20.33 2.16
N TYR A 159 5.73 -21.67 2.02
CA TYR A 159 5.32 -22.46 0.85
C TYR A 159 6.18 -22.31 -0.42
N THR A 160 7.35 -21.70 -0.34
CA THR A 160 8.27 -21.64 -1.49
C THR A 160 8.78 -23.05 -1.83
N HIS A 161 8.48 -23.51 -3.03
CA HIS A 161 8.92 -24.80 -3.57
C HIS A 161 10.26 -24.61 -4.28
N LEU A 162 11.24 -25.43 -3.93
CA LEU A 162 12.54 -25.48 -4.59
C LEU A 162 12.82 -26.90 -5.06
N LYS A 163 13.22 -27.02 -6.32
CA LYS A 163 13.72 -28.26 -6.89
C LYS A 163 15.20 -28.45 -6.58
N ALA A 164 15.66 -29.69 -6.66
CA ALA A 164 17.07 -30.01 -6.54
C ALA A 164 17.90 -29.18 -7.54
N GLY A 165 18.95 -28.52 -7.05
CA GLY A 165 19.80 -27.62 -7.81
C GLY A 165 19.37 -26.14 -7.80
N GLU A 166 18.16 -25.80 -7.35
CA GLU A 166 17.71 -24.40 -7.29
C GLU A 166 18.31 -23.65 -6.11
N GLU A 167 18.70 -22.39 -6.37
CA GLU A 167 19.18 -21.42 -5.39
C GLU A 167 18.02 -20.51 -4.97
N PHE A 168 17.97 -20.15 -3.67
CA PHE A 168 17.03 -19.16 -3.16
C PHE A 168 17.70 -18.26 -2.13
N THR A 169 17.47 -16.94 -2.25
CA THR A 169 17.95 -15.95 -1.28
C THR A 169 16.99 -15.88 -0.10
N LEU A 170 17.40 -16.41 1.05
CA LEU A 170 16.62 -16.32 2.30
C LEU A 170 16.65 -14.91 2.87
N PHE A 171 17.84 -14.31 2.95
CA PHE A 171 18.06 -12.99 3.49
C PHE A 171 19.02 -12.22 2.60
N ASP A 172 18.71 -10.96 2.33
CA ASP A 172 19.60 -9.92 1.84
C ASP A 172 19.15 -8.61 2.49
N TYR A 173 19.92 -8.13 3.45
CA TYR A 173 19.62 -6.90 4.19
C TYR A 173 20.89 -6.18 4.62
N VAL A 174 20.74 -4.89 4.89
CA VAL A 174 21.76 -4.10 5.57
C VAL A 174 21.30 -3.75 6.98
N LYS A 175 22.26 -3.66 7.90
CA LYS A 175 22.06 -3.32 9.30
C LYS A 175 23.08 -2.31 9.74
N PHE A 176 22.62 -1.22 10.35
CA PHE A 176 23.46 -0.16 10.91
C PHE A 176 23.11 0.08 12.38
N ASP A 177 24.10 0.48 13.15
CA ASP A 177 24.01 0.94 14.54
C ASP A 177 23.76 2.46 14.64
N SER A 178 23.39 3.11 13.55
CA SER A 178 23.08 4.54 13.42
C SER A 178 21.94 4.73 12.43
N TYR A 179 21.01 5.61 12.79
CA TYR A 179 19.93 6.03 11.89
C TYR A 179 20.50 6.79 10.68
N GLU A 180 21.45 7.70 10.92
CA GLU A 180 22.04 8.57 9.90
C GLU A 180 22.76 7.76 8.81
N LYS A 181 23.56 6.76 9.21
CA LYS A 181 24.22 5.84 8.26
C LYS A 181 23.19 5.05 7.42
N GLY A 182 22.13 4.57 8.07
CA GLY A 182 21.06 3.86 7.37
C GLY A 182 20.31 4.75 6.38
N GLU A 183 20.01 5.99 6.77
CA GLU A 183 19.38 6.98 5.91
C GLU A 183 20.29 7.38 4.73
N GLU A 184 21.58 7.56 4.96
CA GLU A 184 22.57 7.81 3.91
C GLU A 184 22.61 6.65 2.90
N TYR A 185 22.67 5.42 3.40
CA TYR A 185 22.61 4.23 2.54
C TYR A 185 21.32 4.17 1.74
N PHE A 186 20.16 4.42 2.38
CA PHE A 186 18.85 4.45 1.70
C PHE A 186 18.83 5.50 0.58
N ASN A 187 19.28 6.72 0.87
CA ASN A 187 19.30 7.82 -0.10
C ASN A 187 20.25 7.56 -1.28
N LYS A 188 21.38 6.89 -1.04
CA LYS A 188 22.32 6.47 -2.08
C LYS A 188 21.76 5.34 -2.94
N LYS A 189 21.10 4.37 -2.31
CA LYS A 189 20.49 3.22 -3.01
C LYS A 189 19.29 3.63 -3.85
N TYR A 190 18.48 4.56 -3.36
CA TYR A 190 17.29 5.07 -4.00
C TYR A 190 17.43 6.57 -4.29
N PRO A 191 18.07 6.94 -5.42
CA PRO A 191 18.19 8.35 -5.82
C PRO A 191 16.82 8.93 -6.13
N LEU A 192 16.72 10.28 -6.18
CA LEU A 192 15.48 10.95 -6.52
C LEU A 192 15.01 10.58 -7.92
N LEU A 193 13.75 10.19 -8.05
CA LEU A 193 13.13 9.76 -9.31
C LEU A 193 12.65 10.92 -10.18
N ASN A 194 12.38 12.09 -9.57
CA ASN A 194 11.79 13.26 -10.24
C ASN A 194 10.47 12.94 -10.98
N LYS A 195 9.62 12.11 -10.35
CA LYS A 195 8.27 11.83 -10.87
C LYS A 195 7.46 13.12 -10.93
N GLU A 196 6.64 13.24 -11.97
CA GLU A 196 5.71 14.36 -12.15
C GLU A 196 4.76 14.49 -10.94
N LYS A 197 4.53 15.71 -10.46
CA LYS A 197 3.47 15.98 -9.50
C LYS A 197 2.19 16.30 -10.27
N ILE A 198 1.15 15.51 -10.03
CA ILE A 198 -0.12 15.56 -10.76
C ILE A 198 -1.24 16.04 -9.86
N LEU A 199 -1.94 17.12 -10.26
CA LEU A 199 -3.26 17.44 -9.77
C LEU A 199 -4.30 16.71 -10.63
N GLY A 200 -5.10 15.84 -10.02
CA GLY A 200 -6.08 15.02 -10.71
C GLY A 200 -7.47 15.04 -10.07
N TYR A 201 -8.42 14.52 -10.81
CA TYR A 201 -9.78 14.24 -10.35
C TYR A 201 -10.02 12.74 -10.32
N THR A 202 -10.80 12.27 -9.35
CA THR A 202 -11.33 10.89 -9.28
C THR A 202 -12.79 10.89 -8.83
N SER A 203 -13.63 10.03 -9.40
CA SER A 203 -15.07 10.03 -9.16
C SER A 203 -15.51 9.32 -7.87
N TRP A 204 -14.61 8.58 -7.16
CA TRP A 204 -15.00 7.65 -6.11
C TRP A 204 -15.68 8.29 -4.90
N TYR A 205 -15.04 9.20 -4.21
CA TYR A 205 -15.47 9.68 -2.88
C TYR A 205 -16.71 10.59 -2.87
N ASN A 206 -17.22 10.97 -4.03
CA ASN A 206 -18.47 11.72 -4.12
C ASN A 206 -19.66 10.84 -4.51
N TYR A 207 -19.40 9.86 -5.37
CA TYR A 207 -20.50 9.09 -5.99
C TYR A 207 -20.41 7.59 -5.72
N TYR A 208 -19.26 7.09 -5.27
CA TYR A 208 -18.97 5.65 -5.21
C TYR A 208 -19.32 5.00 -6.55
N GLN A 209 -20.00 3.87 -6.56
CA GLN A 209 -20.46 3.20 -7.78
C GLN A 209 -21.63 3.90 -8.49
N ASN A 210 -22.19 4.99 -7.94
CA ASN A 210 -23.36 5.69 -8.53
C ASN A 210 -22.94 6.74 -9.57
N ILE A 211 -21.91 6.46 -10.35
CA ILE A 211 -21.50 7.27 -11.49
C ILE A 211 -22.29 6.92 -12.74
N ASN A 212 -22.43 7.87 -13.65
CA ASN A 212 -22.96 7.69 -14.99
C ASN A 212 -22.33 8.71 -15.95
N GLU A 213 -22.63 8.57 -17.24
CA GLU A 213 -22.07 9.45 -18.29
C GLU A 213 -22.32 10.93 -18.01
N GLU A 214 -23.53 11.29 -17.56
CA GLU A 214 -23.90 12.69 -17.25
C GLU A 214 -23.07 13.28 -16.11
N ILE A 215 -22.93 12.54 -14.99
CA ILE A 215 -22.12 12.95 -13.85
C ILE A 215 -20.66 13.14 -14.26
N ILE A 216 -20.09 12.17 -14.97
CA ILE A 216 -18.70 12.19 -15.42
C ILE A 216 -18.43 13.37 -16.34
N LEU A 217 -19.31 13.63 -17.31
CA LEU A 217 -19.15 14.76 -18.22
C LEU A 217 -19.32 16.11 -17.52
N ARG A 218 -20.29 16.22 -16.62
CA ARG A 218 -20.51 17.43 -15.81
C ARG A 218 -19.25 17.77 -14.97
N ASP A 219 -18.67 16.78 -14.29
CA ASP A 219 -17.52 17.01 -13.44
C ASP A 219 -16.24 17.23 -14.27
N LEU A 220 -16.14 16.60 -15.44
CA LEU A 220 -15.08 16.91 -16.40
C LEU A 220 -15.16 18.36 -16.88
N ASP A 221 -16.35 18.86 -17.19
CA ASP A 221 -16.55 20.23 -17.66
C ASP A 221 -16.21 21.26 -16.56
N ALA A 222 -16.40 20.91 -15.29
CA ALA A 222 -16.07 21.76 -14.14
C ALA A 222 -14.57 21.95 -13.93
N LEU A 223 -13.71 21.04 -14.41
CA LEU A 223 -12.26 21.17 -14.21
C LEU A 223 -11.66 22.28 -15.07
N ASP A 224 -10.74 23.04 -14.47
CA ASP A 224 -9.97 24.07 -15.15
C ASP A 224 -8.56 23.59 -15.56
N SER A 225 -7.80 24.46 -16.21
CA SER A 225 -6.47 24.17 -16.77
C SER A 225 -5.39 23.81 -15.75
N ARG A 226 -5.67 23.91 -14.45
CA ARG A 226 -4.73 23.51 -13.39
C ARG A 226 -4.63 21.99 -13.26
N PHE A 227 -5.68 21.26 -13.66
CA PHE A 227 -5.74 19.81 -13.62
C PHE A 227 -4.98 19.17 -14.79
N GLN A 228 -4.45 17.98 -14.56
CA GLN A 228 -3.68 17.20 -15.54
C GLN A 228 -4.25 15.81 -15.79
N LEU A 229 -5.12 15.34 -14.89
CA LEU A 229 -5.66 13.98 -14.92
C LEU A 229 -7.16 13.99 -14.57
N PHE A 230 -7.95 13.24 -15.34
CA PHE A 230 -9.32 12.89 -14.99
C PHE A 230 -9.47 11.37 -14.95
N GLN A 231 -9.73 10.82 -13.77
CA GLN A 231 -9.84 9.38 -13.54
C GLN A 231 -11.28 8.98 -13.26
N ILE A 232 -11.77 8.00 -14.02
CA ILE A 232 -13.04 7.31 -13.79
C ILE A 232 -12.74 6.16 -12.83
N ASP A 233 -13.41 6.14 -11.66
CA ASP A 233 -13.26 5.10 -10.64
C ASP A 233 -14.30 3.97 -10.79
N ASP A 234 -14.38 3.03 -9.84
CA ASP A 234 -15.33 1.90 -9.77
C ASP A 234 -16.79 2.35 -10.04
N GLY A 235 -17.52 1.57 -10.79
CA GLY A 235 -18.93 1.76 -11.09
C GLY A 235 -19.28 1.99 -12.55
N TYR A 236 -18.32 1.96 -13.47
CA TYR A 236 -18.56 2.00 -14.92
C TYR A 236 -18.85 0.62 -15.49
N GLU A 237 -18.31 -0.42 -14.90
CA GLU A 237 -18.51 -1.82 -15.28
C GLU A 237 -19.81 -2.39 -14.68
N THR A 238 -20.33 -3.47 -15.31
CA THR A 238 -21.53 -4.15 -14.81
C THR A 238 -21.25 -4.86 -13.47
N TYR A 239 -20.12 -5.55 -13.37
CA TYR A 239 -19.63 -6.22 -12.16
C TYR A 239 -18.11 -6.21 -12.13
N VAL A 240 -17.55 -6.07 -10.94
CA VAL A 240 -16.10 -6.17 -10.75
C VAL A 240 -15.58 -7.54 -11.18
N GLY A 241 -14.68 -7.53 -12.15
CA GLY A 241 -14.19 -8.73 -12.82
C GLY A 241 -14.65 -8.87 -14.28
N ASP A 242 -15.79 -8.31 -14.65
CA ASP A 242 -16.30 -8.30 -16.03
C ASP A 242 -15.85 -7.02 -16.76
N TRP A 243 -14.54 -6.81 -16.81
CA TRP A 243 -13.91 -5.56 -17.25
C TRP A 243 -14.21 -5.12 -18.67
N LEU A 244 -14.73 -6.01 -19.52
CA LEU A 244 -15.10 -5.69 -20.90
C LEU A 244 -16.59 -5.30 -21.02
N ASP A 245 -17.36 -5.43 -19.94
CA ASP A 245 -18.81 -5.20 -19.92
C ASP A 245 -19.10 -3.86 -19.21
N VAL A 246 -19.02 -2.74 -19.95
CA VAL A 246 -19.43 -1.41 -19.46
C VAL A 246 -20.96 -1.42 -19.25
N ASP A 247 -21.45 -0.88 -18.12
CA ASP A 247 -22.89 -0.83 -17.82
C ASP A 247 -23.63 0.09 -18.82
N PRO A 248 -24.45 -0.47 -19.73
CA PRO A 248 -25.10 0.32 -20.78
C PRO A 248 -26.21 1.25 -20.25
N LYS A 249 -26.68 1.05 -19.01
CA LYS A 249 -27.63 1.96 -18.36
C LYS A 249 -26.97 3.21 -17.85
N LYS A 250 -25.72 3.08 -17.37
CA LYS A 250 -24.93 4.19 -16.84
C LYS A 250 -24.15 4.90 -17.95
N PHE A 251 -23.62 4.16 -18.90
CA PHE A 251 -22.79 4.63 -20.01
C PHE A 251 -23.31 4.12 -21.35
N PRO A 252 -24.43 4.66 -21.84
CA PRO A 252 -25.09 4.17 -23.06
C PRO A 252 -24.23 4.32 -24.31
N ASN A 253 -23.28 5.25 -24.31
CA ASN A 253 -22.33 5.47 -25.41
C ASN A 253 -20.95 4.82 -25.18
N GLY A 254 -20.78 4.02 -24.11
CA GLY A 254 -19.49 3.48 -23.69
C GLY A 254 -18.53 4.53 -23.13
N LEU A 255 -17.24 4.17 -22.96
CA LEU A 255 -16.23 5.08 -22.41
C LEU A 255 -15.42 5.82 -23.47
N GLU A 256 -15.36 5.33 -24.71
CA GLU A 256 -14.57 5.95 -25.79
C GLU A 256 -14.86 7.44 -26.03
N PRO A 257 -16.15 7.89 -26.11
CA PRO A 257 -16.46 9.31 -26.29
C PRO A 257 -16.00 10.16 -25.09
N ILE A 258 -16.00 9.60 -23.87
CA ILE A 258 -15.54 10.27 -22.65
C ILE A 258 -14.02 10.44 -22.70
N VAL A 259 -13.27 9.39 -23.03
CA VAL A 259 -11.81 9.45 -23.20
C VAL A 259 -11.42 10.54 -24.20
N LYS A 260 -12.11 10.60 -25.35
CA LYS A 260 -11.88 11.64 -26.35
C LYS A 260 -12.10 13.04 -25.77
N LYS A 261 -13.19 13.29 -25.03
CA LYS A 261 -13.45 14.58 -24.39
C LYS A 261 -12.42 14.94 -23.32
N ILE A 262 -11.93 13.96 -22.55
CA ILE A 262 -10.84 14.18 -21.60
C ILE A 262 -9.60 14.69 -22.33
N HIS A 263 -9.22 14.04 -23.44
CA HIS A 263 -8.07 14.44 -24.25
C HIS A 263 -8.28 15.81 -24.94
N GLU A 264 -9.48 16.10 -25.41
CA GLU A 264 -9.83 17.42 -25.99
C GLU A 264 -9.65 18.56 -24.97
N LYS A 265 -9.79 18.29 -23.66
CA LYS A 265 -9.46 19.25 -22.57
C LYS A 265 -7.96 19.29 -22.23
N GLY A 266 -7.12 18.49 -22.89
CA GLY A 266 -5.69 18.41 -22.60
C GLY A 266 -5.34 17.61 -21.33
N LEU A 267 -6.28 16.81 -20.83
CA LEU A 267 -6.08 15.97 -19.63
C LEU A 267 -5.68 14.55 -20.01
N LYS A 268 -4.94 13.90 -19.10
CA LYS A 268 -4.73 12.43 -19.16
C LYS A 268 -6.03 11.73 -18.77
N ALA A 269 -6.41 10.67 -19.50
CA ALA A 269 -7.56 9.85 -19.17
C ALA A 269 -7.11 8.71 -18.23
N GLY A 270 -7.75 8.63 -17.05
CA GLY A 270 -7.47 7.60 -16.05
C GLY A 270 -8.64 6.64 -15.86
N LEU A 271 -8.34 5.37 -15.56
CA LEU A 271 -9.32 4.33 -15.28
C LEU A 271 -8.93 3.52 -14.06
N TRP A 272 -9.92 3.17 -13.23
CA TRP A 272 -9.78 2.22 -12.14
C TRP A 272 -10.06 0.79 -12.61
N LEU A 273 -9.28 -0.18 -12.15
CA LEU A 273 -9.51 -1.61 -12.29
C LEU A 273 -8.98 -2.35 -11.07
N ALA A 274 -9.53 -3.54 -10.78
CA ALA A 274 -9.00 -4.47 -9.79
C ALA A 274 -8.58 -5.79 -10.47
N PRO A 275 -7.40 -5.83 -11.12
CA PRO A 275 -7.05 -6.86 -12.10
C PRO A 275 -6.88 -8.27 -11.51
N PHE A 276 -6.69 -8.39 -10.20
CA PHE A 276 -6.47 -9.68 -9.53
C PHE A 276 -7.69 -10.21 -8.80
N VAL A 277 -8.85 -9.53 -8.90
CA VAL A 277 -10.06 -9.94 -8.19
C VAL A 277 -11.28 -9.90 -9.10
N ALA A 278 -12.31 -10.66 -8.71
CA ALA A 278 -13.64 -10.56 -9.24
C ALA A 278 -14.66 -10.79 -8.13
N GLU A 279 -15.84 -10.21 -8.30
CA GLU A 279 -16.95 -10.43 -7.37
C GLU A 279 -17.79 -11.68 -7.73
N ALA A 280 -18.56 -12.19 -6.76
CA ALA A 280 -19.34 -13.40 -6.93
C ALA A 280 -20.43 -13.30 -8.01
N GLU A 281 -21.00 -12.11 -8.22
CA GLU A 281 -22.05 -11.89 -9.22
C GLU A 281 -21.50 -11.72 -10.64
N SER A 282 -20.17 -11.54 -10.80
CA SER A 282 -19.57 -11.41 -12.13
C SER A 282 -19.78 -12.67 -12.99
N LYS A 283 -19.92 -12.46 -14.28
CA LYS A 283 -19.98 -13.51 -15.30
C LYS A 283 -18.69 -14.35 -15.28
N LEU A 284 -17.54 -13.67 -15.11
CA LEU A 284 -16.24 -14.32 -14.98
C LEU A 284 -16.25 -15.35 -13.86
N PHE A 285 -16.66 -14.98 -12.65
CA PHE A 285 -16.70 -15.89 -11.51
C PHE A 285 -17.66 -17.05 -11.71
N LYS A 286 -18.86 -16.79 -12.25
CA LYS A 286 -19.88 -17.79 -12.48
C LYS A 286 -19.52 -18.82 -13.57
N THR A 287 -18.83 -18.37 -14.63
CA THR A 287 -18.56 -19.21 -15.80
C THR A 287 -17.15 -19.80 -15.83
N ARG A 288 -16.19 -19.19 -15.11
CA ARG A 288 -14.78 -19.59 -15.12
C ARG A 288 -14.20 -19.75 -13.70
N PRO A 289 -14.86 -20.50 -12.79
CA PRO A 289 -14.41 -20.65 -11.40
C PRO A 289 -13.03 -21.32 -11.28
N GLU A 290 -12.57 -22.01 -12.31
CA GLU A 290 -11.23 -22.61 -12.37
C GLU A 290 -10.10 -21.57 -12.43
N LEU A 291 -10.36 -20.31 -12.81
CA LEU A 291 -9.35 -19.25 -12.86
C LEU A 291 -8.98 -18.72 -11.47
N PHE A 292 -9.78 -19.02 -10.46
CA PHE A 292 -9.61 -18.49 -9.13
C PHE A 292 -8.74 -19.37 -8.25
N LYS A 293 -8.06 -18.74 -7.30
CA LYS A 293 -7.38 -19.46 -6.20
C LYS A 293 -8.38 -20.28 -5.41
N LYS A 294 -7.91 -21.39 -4.85
CA LYS A 294 -8.75 -22.32 -4.09
C LYS A 294 -8.38 -22.32 -2.61
N ASP A 295 -9.39 -22.46 -1.77
CA ASP A 295 -9.22 -22.72 -0.35
C ASP A 295 -8.79 -24.19 -0.11
N LYS A 296 -8.61 -24.57 1.17
CA LYS A 296 -8.26 -25.94 1.57
C LYS A 296 -9.31 -26.99 1.23
N HIS A 297 -10.51 -26.59 0.83
CA HIS A 297 -11.62 -27.47 0.44
C HIS A 297 -11.83 -27.51 -1.09
N GLY A 298 -10.95 -26.86 -1.85
CA GLY A 298 -11.02 -26.80 -3.31
C GLY A 298 -12.05 -25.81 -3.87
N LYS A 299 -12.67 -24.98 -3.01
CA LYS A 299 -13.60 -23.92 -3.43
C LYS A 299 -12.84 -22.63 -3.72
N PRO A 300 -13.37 -21.73 -4.59
CA PRO A 300 -12.77 -20.41 -4.80
C PRO A 300 -12.51 -19.70 -3.49
N LEU A 301 -11.31 -19.13 -3.35
CA LEU A 301 -10.86 -18.47 -2.14
C LEU A 301 -11.45 -17.07 -2.06
N ARG A 302 -12.29 -16.83 -1.06
CA ARG A 302 -12.79 -15.49 -0.74
C ARG A 302 -11.68 -14.66 -0.08
N THR A 303 -11.39 -13.49 -0.65
CA THR A 303 -10.28 -12.62 -0.24
C THR A 303 -10.75 -11.23 0.23
N GLY A 304 -12.05 -11.02 0.33
CA GLY A 304 -12.61 -9.77 0.83
C GLY A 304 -14.13 -9.82 0.95
N VAL A 305 -14.68 -8.75 1.49
CA VAL A 305 -16.14 -8.56 1.72
C VAL A 305 -16.77 -7.52 0.79
N GLY A 306 -15.97 -6.87 -0.07
CA GLY A 306 -16.45 -5.89 -1.03
C GLY A 306 -17.44 -6.50 -2.02
N TRP A 307 -18.33 -5.69 -2.57
CA TRP A 307 -19.36 -6.01 -3.56
C TRP A 307 -20.21 -7.22 -3.14
N SER A 308 -20.43 -8.17 -4.03
CA SER A 308 -21.12 -9.44 -3.73
C SER A 308 -20.20 -10.50 -3.07
N GLY A 309 -18.97 -10.13 -2.71
CA GLY A 309 -17.89 -10.96 -2.19
C GLY A 309 -16.73 -11.01 -3.17
N GLN A 310 -15.53 -10.81 -2.66
CA GLN A 310 -14.30 -10.70 -3.44
C GLN A 310 -13.55 -12.02 -3.51
N TYR A 311 -13.12 -12.42 -4.71
CA TYR A 311 -12.39 -13.66 -4.99
C TYR A 311 -11.13 -13.36 -5.81
N SER A 312 -10.02 -14.02 -5.47
CA SER A 312 -8.73 -13.76 -6.10
C SER A 312 -8.48 -14.65 -7.32
N LEU A 313 -8.11 -14.04 -8.44
CA LEU A 313 -7.58 -14.73 -9.60
C LEU A 313 -6.22 -15.39 -9.28
N ASP A 314 -5.97 -16.52 -9.92
CA ASP A 314 -4.74 -17.30 -9.74
C ASP A 314 -3.79 -17.04 -10.91
N ILE A 315 -2.86 -16.12 -10.74
CA ILE A 315 -1.89 -15.77 -11.81
C ILE A 315 -0.83 -16.85 -12.07
N GLU A 316 -0.81 -17.95 -11.31
CA GLU A 316 -0.03 -19.14 -11.66
C GLU A 316 -0.72 -19.93 -12.78
N LYS A 317 -1.93 -19.55 -13.18
CA LYS A 317 -2.69 -20.12 -14.31
C LYS A 317 -2.60 -19.22 -15.53
N GLU A 318 -2.15 -19.79 -16.63
CA GLU A 318 -1.98 -19.07 -17.89
C GLU A 318 -3.28 -18.41 -18.39
N GLU A 319 -4.42 -19.09 -18.21
CA GLU A 319 -5.72 -18.56 -18.63
C GLU A 319 -6.16 -17.33 -17.82
N ALA A 320 -5.82 -17.26 -16.52
CA ALA A 320 -6.07 -16.07 -15.71
C ALA A 320 -5.20 -14.90 -16.18
N VAL A 321 -3.93 -15.16 -16.49
CA VAL A 321 -3.00 -14.17 -17.05
C VAL A 321 -3.50 -13.67 -18.41
N LYS A 322 -3.96 -14.56 -19.30
CA LYS A 322 -4.55 -14.18 -20.59
C LYS A 322 -5.76 -13.26 -20.43
N TYR A 323 -6.65 -13.58 -19.48
CA TYR A 323 -7.83 -12.75 -19.21
C TYR A 323 -7.42 -11.34 -18.78
N ILE A 324 -6.52 -11.21 -17.78
CA ILE A 324 -6.00 -9.92 -17.31
C ILE A 324 -5.40 -9.12 -18.48
N LYS A 325 -4.61 -9.78 -19.33
CA LYS A 325 -3.97 -9.16 -20.49
C LYS A 325 -4.97 -8.63 -21.49
N ILE A 326 -6.05 -9.38 -21.78
CA ILE A 326 -7.10 -8.95 -22.71
C ILE A 326 -7.81 -7.71 -22.14
N CYS A 327 -8.17 -7.71 -20.86
CA CYS A 327 -8.88 -6.60 -20.23
C CYS A 327 -8.05 -5.32 -20.20
N LEU A 328 -6.80 -5.40 -19.76
CA LEU A 328 -5.93 -4.21 -19.71
C LEU A 328 -5.60 -3.68 -21.10
N LYS A 329 -5.35 -4.57 -22.07
CA LYS A 329 -5.13 -4.17 -23.46
C LYS A 329 -6.31 -3.44 -24.08
N HIS A 330 -7.52 -3.89 -23.80
CA HIS A 330 -8.75 -3.23 -24.30
C HIS A 330 -8.77 -1.74 -23.93
N TYR A 331 -8.51 -1.41 -22.68
CA TYR A 331 -8.49 -0.01 -22.22
C TYR A 331 -7.23 0.76 -22.64
N LEU A 332 -6.10 0.08 -22.78
CA LEU A 332 -4.89 0.65 -23.37
C LEU A 332 -5.17 1.08 -24.83
N ASP A 333 -5.79 0.21 -25.61
CA ASP A 333 -6.14 0.45 -27.02
C ASP A 333 -7.25 1.52 -27.17
N MET A 334 -8.12 1.69 -26.15
CA MET A 334 -9.13 2.77 -26.08
C MET A 334 -8.50 4.15 -25.82
N GLY A 335 -7.23 4.21 -25.36
CA GLY A 335 -6.47 5.44 -25.19
C GLY A 335 -6.33 5.92 -23.75
N PHE A 336 -6.62 5.11 -22.74
CA PHE A 336 -6.31 5.50 -21.36
C PHE A 336 -4.80 5.65 -21.12
N ASP A 337 -4.42 6.65 -20.31
CA ASP A 337 -3.04 7.06 -20.03
C ASP A 337 -2.60 6.73 -18.62
N PHE A 338 -3.56 6.57 -17.71
CA PHE A 338 -3.33 6.36 -16.28
C PHE A 338 -4.24 5.23 -15.78
N PHE A 339 -3.64 4.25 -15.10
CA PHE A 339 -4.32 3.07 -14.59
C PHE A 339 -4.20 3.00 -13.07
N LYS A 340 -5.30 3.24 -12.34
CA LYS A 340 -5.40 2.95 -10.92
C LYS A 340 -5.74 1.47 -10.77
N LEU A 341 -4.75 0.68 -10.36
CA LEU A 341 -4.89 -0.77 -10.18
C LEU A 341 -5.04 -1.08 -8.70
N ASP A 342 -6.20 -1.63 -8.34
CA ASP A 342 -6.59 -1.76 -6.94
C ASP A 342 -6.62 -3.21 -6.44
N PHE A 343 -6.73 -3.38 -5.12
CA PHE A 343 -6.75 -4.68 -4.43
C PHE A 343 -5.53 -5.55 -4.75
N LEU A 344 -4.37 -4.93 -4.99
CA LEU A 344 -3.16 -5.63 -5.44
C LEU A 344 -2.61 -6.61 -4.40
N TYR A 345 -2.93 -6.44 -3.11
CA TYR A 345 -2.60 -7.41 -2.06
C TYR A 345 -3.26 -8.78 -2.27
N ALA A 346 -4.37 -8.84 -3.01
CA ALA A 346 -5.16 -10.07 -3.18
C ALA A 346 -4.36 -11.22 -3.81
N ILE A 347 -3.34 -10.88 -4.60
CA ILE A 347 -2.41 -11.86 -5.20
C ILE A 347 -1.66 -12.69 -4.15
N ASN A 348 -1.48 -12.16 -2.93
CA ASN A 348 -0.75 -12.81 -1.85
C ASN A 348 -1.62 -13.76 -1.02
N ASN A 349 -2.94 -13.65 -1.12
CA ASN A 349 -3.85 -14.48 -0.37
C ASN A 349 -3.84 -15.92 -0.88
N GLY A 350 -4.04 -16.86 0.05
CA GLY A 350 -4.02 -18.28 -0.27
C GLY A 350 -2.61 -18.88 -0.36
N LYS A 351 -2.52 -20.05 -0.98
CA LYS A 351 -1.24 -20.74 -1.20
C LYS A 351 -0.78 -20.50 -2.63
N ASN A 352 0.45 -20.07 -2.76
CA ASN A 352 1.19 -19.99 -4.02
C ASN A 352 2.30 -21.04 -4.04
N SER A 353 2.87 -21.34 -5.19
CA SER A 353 4.04 -22.22 -5.32
C SER A 353 5.36 -21.53 -4.94
N CYS A 354 5.31 -20.21 -4.69
CA CYS A 354 6.44 -19.37 -4.31
C CYS A 354 6.06 -18.46 -3.14
N SER A 355 7.02 -17.70 -2.62
CA SER A 355 6.83 -16.73 -1.54
C SER A 355 5.84 -15.62 -1.93
N ARG A 356 5.30 -14.90 -0.93
CA ARG A 356 4.43 -13.73 -1.16
C ARG A 356 5.14 -12.63 -1.94
N ALA A 357 6.42 -12.40 -1.67
CA ALA A 357 7.22 -11.43 -2.42
C ALA A 357 7.37 -11.85 -3.89
N SER A 358 7.70 -13.12 -4.16
CA SER A 358 7.89 -13.61 -5.52
C SER A 358 6.60 -13.61 -6.35
N ILE A 359 5.44 -13.89 -5.75
CA ILE A 359 4.18 -13.81 -6.49
C ILE A 359 3.77 -12.34 -6.74
N SER A 360 4.04 -11.42 -5.80
CA SER A 360 3.84 -9.98 -6.02
C SER A 360 4.74 -9.46 -7.13
N GLU A 361 6.04 -9.82 -7.12
CA GLU A 361 6.98 -9.46 -8.19
C GLU A 361 6.48 -9.92 -9.56
N LYS A 362 6.05 -11.18 -9.68
CA LYS A 362 5.48 -11.72 -10.93
C LYS A 362 4.23 -10.97 -11.38
N GLY A 363 3.32 -10.69 -10.45
CA GLY A 363 2.06 -10.01 -10.78
C GLY A 363 2.26 -8.54 -11.14
N TYR A 364 3.13 -7.83 -10.43
CA TYR A 364 3.37 -6.41 -10.68
C TYR A 364 4.19 -6.21 -11.97
N GLN A 365 5.17 -7.09 -12.24
CA GLN A 365 5.87 -7.13 -13.51
C GLN A 365 4.90 -7.42 -14.69
N LEU A 366 3.98 -8.38 -14.52
CA LEU A 366 2.94 -8.66 -15.53
C LEU A 366 2.13 -7.41 -15.89
N LEU A 367 1.69 -6.65 -14.87
CA LEU A 367 0.91 -5.42 -15.09
C LEU A 367 1.75 -4.37 -15.83
N ARG A 368 3.02 -4.18 -15.44
CA ARG A 368 3.95 -3.26 -16.11
C ARG A 368 4.24 -3.68 -17.55
N ASP A 369 4.46 -4.97 -17.81
CA ASP A 369 4.71 -5.49 -19.16
C ASP A 369 3.51 -5.29 -20.11
N ILE A 370 2.28 -5.35 -19.58
CA ILE A 370 1.08 -5.12 -20.38
C ILE A 370 0.90 -3.62 -20.67
N LEU A 371 1.08 -2.77 -19.66
CA LEU A 371 0.77 -1.33 -19.74
C LEU A 371 1.93 -0.48 -20.29
N GLY A 372 3.14 -1.07 -20.39
CA GLY A 372 4.31 -0.43 -20.98
C GLY A 372 4.71 0.85 -20.24
N ASP A 373 4.67 1.99 -20.92
CA ASP A 373 5.05 3.32 -20.42
C ASP A 373 3.91 4.11 -19.78
N LYS A 374 2.70 3.55 -19.76
CA LYS A 374 1.53 4.22 -19.15
C LYS A 374 1.72 4.37 -17.64
N LEU A 375 1.13 5.43 -17.09
CA LEU A 375 1.20 5.69 -15.67
C LEU A 375 0.36 4.68 -14.87
N ILE A 376 0.98 4.06 -13.87
CA ILE A 376 0.31 3.09 -12.99
C ILE A 376 0.30 3.62 -11.55
N LEU A 377 -0.90 3.70 -10.98
CA LEU A 377 -1.11 3.89 -9.56
C LEU A 377 -1.47 2.54 -8.92
N GLY A 378 -0.57 2.00 -8.09
CA GLY A 378 -0.85 0.79 -7.29
C GLY A 378 -1.63 1.13 -6.03
N CYS A 379 -2.84 0.55 -5.87
CA CYS A 379 -3.67 0.69 -4.68
C CYS A 379 -3.79 -0.66 -3.95
N GLY A 380 -3.74 -0.67 -2.62
CA GLY A 380 -3.61 -1.90 -1.84
C GLY A 380 -2.31 -2.68 -2.14
N ALA A 381 -1.31 -2.03 -2.70
CA ALA A 381 -0.04 -2.64 -3.10
C ALA A 381 0.87 -2.92 -1.90
N ILE A 382 1.83 -3.82 -2.09
CA ILE A 382 2.93 -4.03 -1.15
C ILE A 382 4.04 -3.05 -1.52
N PRO A 383 4.41 -2.09 -0.64
CA PRO A 383 5.32 -1.00 -0.99
C PRO A 383 6.67 -1.48 -1.56
N SER A 384 7.32 -2.44 -0.92
CA SER A 384 8.62 -2.95 -1.37
C SER A 384 8.56 -3.64 -2.73
N SER A 385 7.50 -4.42 -3.03
CA SER A 385 7.31 -5.05 -4.35
C SER A 385 6.87 -4.07 -5.43
N SER A 386 6.44 -2.85 -5.06
CA SER A 386 6.01 -1.82 -6.03
C SER A 386 7.18 -1.10 -6.68
N ILE A 387 8.38 -1.21 -6.10
CA ILE A 387 9.60 -0.55 -6.58
C ILE A 387 9.89 -1.00 -8.02
N HIS A 388 10.09 -0.05 -8.92
CA HIS A 388 10.31 -0.22 -10.37
C HIS A 388 9.10 -0.69 -11.19
N HIS A 389 7.97 -1.06 -10.56
CA HIS A 389 6.78 -1.51 -11.28
C HIS A 389 5.73 -0.40 -11.43
N PHE A 390 5.54 0.42 -10.39
CA PHE A 390 4.51 1.45 -10.38
C PHE A 390 5.10 2.86 -10.33
N ASP A 391 4.42 3.79 -10.99
CA ASP A 391 4.82 5.19 -10.99
C ASP A 391 4.43 5.86 -9.68
N TYR A 392 3.24 5.53 -9.20
CA TYR A 392 2.68 5.99 -7.93
C TYR A 392 2.10 4.83 -7.15
N ILE A 393 2.09 4.92 -5.82
CA ILE A 393 1.33 4.01 -4.98
C ILE A 393 0.50 4.78 -3.94
N ARG A 394 -0.69 4.28 -3.65
CA ARG A 394 -1.47 4.69 -2.50
C ARG A 394 -0.70 4.29 -1.24
N VAL A 395 -0.26 5.28 -0.45
CA VAL A 395 0.56 5.05 0.75
C VAL A 395 -0.26 4.90 2.02
N GLY A 396 -1.54 5.23 1.98
CA GLY A 396 -2.50 5.12 3.09
C GLY A 396 -3.65 4.19 2.80
N MET A 397 -4.52 4.06 3.78
CA MET A 397 -5.85 3.45 3.64
C MET A 397 -6.77 4.42 2.89
N ASP A 398 -7.96 3.95 2.52
CA ASP A 398 -8.97 4.83 1.97
C ASP A 398 -9.35 5.92 2.98
N LEU A 399 -9.43 7.16 2.50
CA LEU A 399 -9.98 8.26 3.25
C LEU A 399 -11.47 7.98 3.52
N THR A 400 -11.96 8.34 4.71
CA THR A 400 -13.38 8.26 5.04
C THR A 400 -14.03 9.64 5.04
N LEU A 401 -15.35 9.68 4.86
CA LEU A 401 -16.11 10.94 4.88
C LEU A 401 -16.29 11.52 6.30
N ASP A 402 -15.73 10.83 7.29
CA ASP A 402 -15.55 11.28 8.67
C ASP A 402 -14.08 11.19 9.08
N TYR A 403 -13.73 11.70 10.25
CA TYR A 403 -12.33 11.72 10.69
C TYR A 403 -11.86 10.40 11.30
N GLU A 404 -12.68 9.76 12.15
CA GLU A 404 -12.25 8.60 12.96
C GLU A 404 -12.73 7.24 12.42
N GLY A 405 -13.59 7.22 11.40
CA GLY A 405 -14.22 5.99 10.93
C GLY A 405 -15.40 5.57 11.82
N GLY A 406 -15.55 4.28 12.12
CA GLY A 406 -16.71 3.76 12.83
C GLY A 406 -16.76 4.07 14.33
N PHE A 407 -17.94 3.85 14.94
CA PHE A 407 -18.18 4.09 16.39
C PHE A 407 -17.15 3.42 17.31
N TYR A 408 -16.68 2.21 16.96
CA TYR A 408 -15.70 1.48 17.76
C TYR A 408 -14.31 2.11 17.74
N ASP A 409 -13.94 2.79 16.65
CA ASP A 409 -12.65 3.47 16.54
C ASP A 409 -12.55 4.68 17.46
N LYS A 410 -13.68 5.32 17.77
CA LYS A 410 -13.75 6.40 18.76
C LYS A 410 -13.44 5.93 20.19
N ILE A 411 -13.80 4.68 20.51
CA ILE A 411 -13.56 4.09 21.84
C ILE A 411 -12.16 3.49 21.93
N LYS A 412 -11.73 2.77 20.89
CA LYS A 412 -10.42 2.11 20.82
C LYS A 412 -9.87 2.19 19.40
N PRO A 413 -9.01 3.15 19.11
CA PRO A 413 -8.46 3.36 17.80
C PRO A 413 -7.82 2.08 17.23
N CYS A 414 -8.30 1.63 16.07
CA CYS A 414 -7.70 0.54 15.30
C CYS A 414 -6.92 1.15 14.15
N TYR A 415 -5.60 1.02 14.18
CA TYR A 415 -4.71 1.55 13.14
C TYR A 415 -4.76 0.76 11.82
N GLU A 416 -5.41 -0.41 11.83
CA GLU A 416 -5.60 -1.26 10.64
C GLU A 416 -7.01 -1.12 10.03
N TYR A 417 -7.72 -0.04 10.35
CA TYR A 417 -9.05 0.26 9.84
C TYR A 417 -9.03 1.54 9.00
N PRO A 418 -9.69 1.58 7.82
CA PRO A 418 -9.81 2.79 7.02
C PRO A 418 -10.41 3.94 7.83
N SER A 419 -9.70 5.04 7.89
CA SER A 419 -10.16 6.30 8.49
C SER A 419 -9.30 7.44 7.99
N THR A 420 -9.83 8.64 7.93
CA THR A 420 -9.08 9.85 7.55
C THR A 420 -7.86 10.04 8.44
N ARG A 421 -7.98 9.79 9.76
CA ARG A 421 -6.85 9.84 10.70
C ARG A 421 -5.73 8.89 10.30
N ASN A 422 -6.04 7.61 10.05
CA ASN A 422 -5.01 6.60 9.73
C ASN A 422 -4.36 6.87 8.36
N THR A 423 -5.13 7.37 7.41
CA THR A 423 -4.63 7.79 6.08
C THR A 423 -3.63 8.92 6.19
N LEU A 424 -3.94 9.97 6.95
CA LEU A 424 -3.03 11.10 7.18
C LEU A 424 -1.74 10.66 7.91
N GLN A 425 -1.85 9.78 8.91
CA GLN A 425 -0.68 9.23 9.58
C GLN A 425 0.23 8.47 8.59
N ASN A 426 -0.33 7.56 7.79
CA ASN A 426 0.44 6.83 6.80
C ASN A 426 1.08 7.77 5.76
N THR A 427 0.37 8.79 5.31
CA THR A 427 0.87 9.81 4.38
C THR A 427 2.12 10.50 4.95
N ILE A 428 2.08 10.93 6.21
CA ILE A 428 3.21 11.57 6.88
C ILE A 428 4.36 10.57 7.07
N TYR A 429 4.10 9.41 7.67
CA TYR A 429 5.15 8.45 8.03
C TYR A 429 5.79 7.77 6.82
N ARG A 430 5.09 7.62 5.70
CA ARG A 430 5.64 7.09 4.45
C ARG A 430 6.18 8.16 3.50
N SER A 431 6.23 9.42 3.93
CA SER A 431 6.76 10.52 3.10
C SER A 431 8.21 10.30 2.66
N PHE A 432 9.03 9.54 3.41
CA PHE A 432 10.39 9.19 3.01
C PHE A 432 10.47 8.32 1.76
N MET A 433 9.37 7.64 1.38
CA MET A 433 9.29 6.82 0.17
C MET A 433 9.05 7.69 -1.08
N SER A 434 8.44 8.88 -0.90
CA SER A 434 8.10 9.82 -1.98
C SER A 434 9.35 10.18 -2.77
N GLN A 435 9.24 10.09 -4.11
CA GLN A 435 10.31 10.42 -5.04
C GLN A 435 11.60 9.58 -4.86
N ARG A 436 11.57 8.53 -4.03
CA ARG A 436 12.68 7.60 -3.82
C ARG A 436 12.36 6.21 -4.34
N LEU A 437 11.21 5.69 -3.98
CA LEU A 437 10.75 4.37 -4.40
C LEU A 437 9.71 4.48 -5.52
N PHE A 438 8.85 5.47 -5.45
CA PHE A 438 7.75 5.80 -6.35
C PHE A 438 7.23 7.20 -6.01
N GLY A 439 6.21 7.70 -6.70
CA GLY A 439 5.43 8.85 -6.26
C GLY A 439 4.38 8.43 -5.22
N ASN A 440 4.21 9.21 -4.16
CA ASN A 440 3.21 8.93 -3.13
C ASN A 440 1.83 9.45 -3.54
N ASP A 441 0.81 8.57 -3.47
CA ASP A 441 -0.59 8.94 -3.49
C ASP A 441 -1.15 8.92 -2.06
N PRO A 442 -1.47 10.08 -1.47
CA PRO A 442 -2.04 10.18 -0.13
C PRO A 442 -3.56 9.97 -0.11
N ASP A 443 -4.16 9.57 -1.23
CA ASP A 443 -5.58 9.58 -1.49
C ASP A 443 -6.13 10.98 -1.86
N VAL A 444 -7.44 11.19 -1.72
CA VAL A 444 -8.10 12.42 -2.14
C VAL A 444 -8.06 13.52 -1.08
N PHE A 445 -8.28 14.72 -1.53
CA PHE A 445 -8.80 15.80 -0.69
C PHE A 445 -10.27 16.10 -1.05
N LEU A 446 -11.00 16.61 -0.08
CA LEU A 446 -12.39 17.01 -0.20
C LEU A 446 -12.53 18.42 0.39
N LEU A 447 -13.06 19.38 -0.37
CA LEU A 447 -13.35 20.72 0.12
C LEU A 447 -14.85 21.07 0.07
N ARG A 448 -15.68 20.27 -0.61
CA ARG A 448 -17.13 20.43 -0.65
C ARG A 448 -17.76 20.41 0.73
N ASP A 449 -18.91 21.07 0.90
CA ASP A 449 -19.63 21.13 2.18
C ASP A 449 -20.67 20.01 2.34
N ASP A 450 -21.07 19.39 1.27
CA ASP A 450 -22.01 18.27 1.24
C ASP A 450 -21.31 16.90 1.23
N ASN A 451 -22.09 15.87 1.51
CA ASN A 451 -21.64 14.47 1.50
C ASN A 451 -20.31 14.22 2.26
N THR A 452 -20.12 14.90 3.40
CA THR A 452 -19.01 14.70 4.32
C THR A 452 -19.37 15.19 5.71
N SER A 453 -18.85 14.57 6.75
CA SER A 453 -18.94 15.04 8.14
C SER A 453 -17.65 15.67 8.66
N LEU A 454 -16.61 15.77 7.80
CA LEU A 454 -15.39 16.51 8.12
C LEU A 454 -15.68 18.01 8.20
N SER A 455 -15.24 18.66 9.28
CA SER A 455 -15.31 20.13 9.37
C SER A 455 -14.42 20.78 8.30
N LEU A 456 -14.66 22.06 7.99
CA LEU A 456 -13.85 22.80 7.03
C LEU A 456 -12.36 22.78 7.43
N GLU A 457 -12.06 22.93 8.72
CA GLU A 457 -10.69 22.89 9.23
C GLU A 457 -10.03 21.51 9.07
N GLN A 458 -10.79 20.44 9.26
CA GLN A 458 -10.31 19.08 8.99
C GLN A 458 -10.06 18.88 7.48
N ARG A 459 -10.96 19.34 6.60
CA ARG A 459 -10.79 19.31 5.14
C ARG A 459 -9.57 20.11 4.70
N ARG A 460 -9.33 21.30 5.29
CA ARG A 460 -8.11 22.08 5.10
C ARG A 460 -6.87 21.31 5.53
N SER A 461 -6.91 20.65 6.69
CA SER A 461 -5.79 19.84 7.20
C SER A 461 -5.46 18.69 6.26
N VAL A 462 -6.48 17.93 5.80
CA VAL A 462 -6.34 16.85 4.81
C VAL A 462 -5.66 17.37 3.55
N THR A 463 -6.20 18.45 2.96
CA THR A 463 -5.69 19.01 1.71
C THR A 463 -4.24 19.49 1.86
N THR A 464 -3.90 20.15 2.98
CA THR A 464 -2.55 20.64 3.26
C THR A 464 -1.54 19.50 3.45
N ILE A 465 -1.89 18.46 4.23
CA ILE A 465 -1.02 17.30 4.45
C ILE A 465 -0.81 16.54 3.14
N ASN A 466 -1.87 16.34 2.34
CA ASN A 466 -1.77 15.69 1.04
C ASN A 466 -0.90 16.51 0.07
N ALA A 467 -1.03 17.84 0.07
CA ALA A 467 -0.20 18.73 -0.73
C ALA A 467 1.28 18.71 -0.31
N LEU A 468 1.55 18.59 0.99
CA LEU A 468 2.92 18.53 1.51
C LEU A 468 3.61 17.19 1.18
N PHE A 469 2.96 16.07 1.39
CA PHE A 469 3.61 14.75 1.40
C PHE A 469 3.22 13.85 0.23
N GLY A 470 2.26 14.27 -0.61
CA GLY A 470 1.87 13.56 -1.83
C GLY A 470 2.62 14.03 -3.08
N ASP A 471 2.61 13.17 -4.09
CA ASP A 471 3.05 13.46 -5.47
C ASP A 471 1.86 13.41 -6.44
N LEU A 472 0.77 12.73 -6.05
CA LEU A 472 -0.57 12.92 -6.60
C LEU A 472 -1.39 13.78 -5.63
N LEU A 473 -2.13 14.74 -6.14
CA LEU A 473 -3.10 15.53 -5.38
C LEU A 473 -4.46 15.33 -6.05
N MET A 474 -5.23 14.34 -5.57
CA MET A 474 -6.47 13.93 -6.20
C MET A 474 -7.67 14.62 -5.55
N CYS A 475 -8.56 15.19 -6.38
CA CYS A 475 -9.82 15.80 -5.98
C CYS A 475 -10.98 14.87 -6.29
N SER A 476 -11.97 14.79 -5.41
CA SER A 476 -13.21 14.04 -5.68
C SER A 476 -14.47 14.93 -5.52
N ASP A 477 -14.34 16.21 -5.86
CA ASP A 477 -15.39 17.21 -5.76
C ASP A 477 -15.74 17.78 -7.14
N ASN A 478 -16.99 18.18 -7.33
CA ASN A 478 -17.32 19.10 -8.42
C ASN A 478 -16.85 20.52 -8.03
N ILE A 479 -15.70 20.94 -8.53
CA ILE A 479 -15.07 22.20 -8.15
C ILE A 479 -15.87 23.45 -8.59
N ALA A 480 -16.83 23.32 -9.51
CA ALA A 480 -17.71 24.41 -9.89
C ALA A 480 -18.62 24.89 -8.74
N THR A 481 -18.82 24.03 -7.73
CA THR A 481 -19.64 24.38 -6.55
C THR A 481 -18.87 25.07 -5.44
N TYR A 482 -17.55 25.23 -5.58
CA TYR A 482 -16.71 25.84 -4.55
C TYR A 482 -17.04 27.30 -4.32
N ASN A 483 -17.21 27.67 -3.04
CA ASN A 483 -17.26 29.07 -2.61
C ASN A 483 -15.85 29.68 -2.58
N GLU A 484 -15.76 30.99 -2.32
CA GLU A 484 -14.49 31.73 -2.35
C GLU A 484 -13.47 31.25 -1.30
N GLU A 485 -13.93 30.80 -0.13
CA GLU A 485 -13.06 30.23 0.89
C GLU A 485 -12.44 28.90 0.45
N GLN A 486 -13.24 28.00 -0.12
CA GLN A 486 -12.78 26.72 -0.65
C GLN A 486 -11.80 26.91 -1.82
N LYS A 487 -12.07 27.85 -2.72
CA LYS A 487 -11.15 28.22 -3.80
C LYS A 487 -9.81 28.71 -3.26
N LYS A 488 -9.83 29.60 -2.25
CA LYS A 488 -8.62 30.11 -1.60
C LYS A 488 -7.81 29.01 -0.91
N ILE A 489 -8.49 28.07 -0.24
CA ILE A 489 -7.82 26.88 0.35
C ILE A 489 -7.13 26.08 -0.75
N LEU A 490 -7.83 25.79 -1.85
CA LEU A 490 -7.26 25.06 -2.98
C LEU A 490 -6.04 25.75 -3.56
N GLU A 491 -6.09 27.06 -3.81
CA GLU A 491 -4.97 27.83 -4.34
C GLU A 491 -3.74 27.77 -3.43
N ASN A 492 -3.92 27.97 -2.13
CA ASN A 492 -2.84 27.87 -1.15
C ASN A 492 -2.22 26.45 -1.12
N CYS A 493 -3.06 25.41 -1.16
CA CYS A 493 -2.59 24.04 -1.17
C CYS A 493 -1.87 23.68 -2.47
N LEU A 494 -2.29 24.22 -3.61
CA LEU A 494 -1.58 24.05 -4.89
C LEU A 494 -0.22 24.74 -4.89
N ASP A 495 -0.09 25.91 -4.26
CA ASP A 495 1.21 26.57 -4.09
C ASP A 495 2.15 25.71 -3.23
N ILE A 496 1.66 25.18 -2.11
CA ILE A 496 2.39 24.22 -1.25
C ILE A 496 2.78 22.97 -2.05
N PHE A 497 1.85 22.37 -2.77
CA PHE A 497 2.06 21.14 -3.54
C PHE A 497 3.19 21.30 -4.56
N ARG A 498 3.19 22.43 -5.28
CA ARG A 498 4.17 22.69 -6.35
C ARG A 498 5.52 23.14 -5.83
N ASN A 499 5.55 23.95 -4.77
CA ASN A 499 6.72 24.76 -4.40
C ASN A 499 7.31 24.46 -3.01
N ALA A 500 6.64 23.67 -2.16
CA ALA A 500 7.17 23.36 -0.83
C ALA A 500 8.40 22.45 -0.90
N THR A 501 9.47 22.85 -0.21
CA THR A 501 10.74 22.14 -0.11
C THR A 501 11.13 21.90 1.35
N ASN A 502 12.22 21.16 1.60
CA ASN A 502 12.79 20.92 2.95
C ASN A 502 11.77 20.45 3.98
N LYS A 503 10.87 19.56 3.56
CA LYS A 503 9.78 19.05 4.39
C LYS A 503 10.32 18.09 5.45
N LYS A 504 9.97 18.34 6.71
CA LYS A 504 10.38 17.53 7.86
C LYS A 504 9.19 17.36 8.81
N TYR A 505 9.19 16.28 9.55
CA TYR A 505 8.25 16.11 10.65
C TYR A 505 8.93 15.47 11.86
N VAL A 506 8.43 15.81 13.04
CA VAL A 506 8.80 15.19 14.32
C VAL A 506 7.53 14.88 15.08
N LEU A 507 7.44 13.67 15.64
CA LEU A 507 6.32 13.28 16.49
C LEU A 507 6.65 13.59 17.95
N ASP A 508 5.73 14.30 18.62
CA ASP A 508 5.70 14.48 20.07
C ASP A 508 4.33 14.10 20.59
N ASN A 509 4.23 12.94 21.26
CA ASN A 509 2.96 12.35 21.70
C ASN A 509 1.94 12.21 20.55
N ASP A 510 0.78 12.88 20.67
CA ASP A 510 -0.28 12.89 19.64
C ASP A 510 -0.20 14.09 18.67
N VAL A 511 0.92 14.82 18.70
CA VAL A 511 1.15 15.99 17.85
C VAL A 511 2.30 15.71 16.89
N VAL A 512 2.08 15.99 15.60
CA VAL A 512 3.12 15.96 14.58
C VAL A 512 3.55 17.39 14.27
N HIS A 513 4.78 17.73 14.61
CA HIS A 513 5.39 19.01 14.27
C HIS A 513 5.90 18.94 12.83
N ILE A 514 5.28 19.71 11.93
CA ILE A 514 5.61 19.75 10.50
C ILE A 514 6.33 21.04 10.19
N GLN A 515 7.47 20.95 9.53
CA GLN A 515 8.23 22.10 9.04
C GLN A 515 8.48 21.96 7.53
N TYR A 516 8.35 23.04 6.79
CA TYR A 516 8.68 23.12 5.37
C TYR A 516 9.10 24.54 4.97
N GLU A 517 9.68 24.67 3.80
CA GLU A 517 10.02 25.95 3.19
C GLU A 517 9.12 26.20 1.98
N LEU A 518 8.57 27.41 1.87
CA LEU A 518 7.78 27.86 0.73
C LEU A 518 8.27 29.25 0.30
N LYS A 519 8.73 29.37 -0.94
CA LYS A 519 9.27 30.64 -1.49
C LYS A 519 10.35 31.29 -0.60
N GLY A 520 11.22 30.45 0.00
CA GLY A 520 12.31 30.89 0.87
C GLY A 520 11.91 31.23 2.32
N GLN A 521 10.63 31.09 2.66
CA GLN A 521 10.14 31.29 4.03
C GLN A 521 9.91 29.95 4.71
N LYS A 522 10.28 29.87 6.00
CA LYS A 522 10.01 28.70 6.84
C LYS A 522 8.60 28.77 7.39
N HIS A 523 7.90 27.64 7.29
CA HIS A 523 6.56 27.45 7.84
C HIS A 523 6.58 26.30 8.83
N ASN A 524 5.87 26.46 9.94
CA ASN A 524 5.76 25.46 11.00
C ASN A 524 4.29 25.21 11.31
N PHE A 525 3.89 23.95 11.36
CA PHE A 525 2.55 23.53 11.75
C PHE A 525 2.62 22.46 12.84
N ASP A 526 1.66 22.47 13.72
CA ASP A 526 1.33 21.38 14.63
C ASP A 526 0.08 20.69 14.11
N PHE A 527 0.22 19.43 13.74
CA PHE A 527 -0.92 18.58 13.41
C PHE A 527 -1.32 17.77 14.64
N VAL A 528 -2.47 18.10 15.22
CA VAL A 528 -3.05 17.36 16.34
C VAL A 528 -3.81 16.15 15.79
N VAL A 529 -3.17 14.99 15.87
CA VAL A 529 -3.64 13.75 15.21
C VAL A 529 -5.05 13.34 15.66
N LYS A 530 -5.36 13.48 16.98
CA LYS A 530 -6.66 13.11 17.53
C LYS A 530 -7.81 13.98 17.01
N GLU A 531 -7.54 15.23 16.69
CA GLU A 531 -8.55 16.22 16.28
C GLU A 531 -8.62 16.36 14.74
N GLY A 532 -7.54 16.02 14.08
CA GLY A 532 -7.39 16.22 12.63
C GLY A 532 -7.19 17.68 12.25
N LEU A 533 -6.58 18.46 13.13
CA LEU A 533 -6.43 19.91 12.95
C LEU A 533 -4.95 20.31 12.83
N LEU A 534 -4.70 21.23 11.90
CA LEU A 534 -3.42 21.91 11.70
C LEU A 534 -3.45 23.30 12.34
N PHE A 535 -2.46 23.58 13.17
CA PHE A 535 -2.25 24.88 13.78
C PHE A 535 -0.93 25.47 13.29
N SER A 536 -0.97 26.70 12.74
CA SER A 536 0.25 27.44 12.38
C SER A 536 0.98 27.84 13.66
N LYS A 537 2.30 27.65 13.69
CA LYS A 537 3.20 28.23 14.69
C LYS A 537 3.85 29.48 14.09
N GLU A 538 3.72 30.60 14.79
CA GLU A 538 4.42 31.84 14.46
C GLU A 538 5.94 31.68 14.55
#